data_046ece4372c930686402b1aae009f01a
#
_entry.id   046ece4372c930686402b1aae009f01a
#
_cell.length_a   1.000
_cell.length_b   1.000
_cell.length_c   1.000
_cell.angle_alpha   90.00
_cell.angle_beta   90.00
_cell.angle_gamma   90.00
#
_symmetry.space_group_name_H-M   'P 1'
#
loop_
_entity.id
_entity.type
_entity.pdbx_description
1 polymer ?
#
loop_
_entity_poly.entity_id
_entity_poly.type
_entity_poly.pdbx_seq_one_letter_code
_entity_poly.pdbx_strand_id
1 'polypeptide(L)'
;GTKLPWDPEWIIESLSDSVIYMAYYTIAKYVNDKTIPDTETISDSFFDYVLFGQGDAEAVARESGVPAIEKIRAEFKYFYPVDSRHSGRDLVPNHLSFFIFNHVAIFDRDNWPRQIVVNGSVLMEGKKMSKSLGNIIPLRAAIREHGADTIRLAMLVSAEILQDADFSFDTARGIKSKLAGVLEMAERVKDAAAAHAQAEQVEDRWLASRLVRTAAQTAESMDRLRVREAIHHILYALEQDLQWYDRRVRAKGRENSPAVMSALKEYVRAQVQMLAPFAPFTAEEVWE
;
A
#
# COMPACT_ATOMS: atom_id res chain seq x y z
N GLY A 1 19.17 19.81 17.66
CA GLY A 1 18.00 19.45 18.48
C GLY A 1 17.37 20.68 19.13
N THR A 2 16.12 20.57 19.55
CA THR A 2 15.42 21.64 20.28
C THR A 2 15.89 21.65 21.72
N LYS A 3 16.27 22.84 22.23
CA LYS A 3 16.65 22.98 23.63
C LYS A 3 15.41 22.94 24.51
N LEU A 4 15.57 22.37 25.70
CA LEU A 4 14.50 22.36 26.70
C LEU A 4 14.20 23.82 27.13
N PRO A 5 12.97 24.33 27.09
CA PRO A 5 12.66 25.74 27.32
C PRO A 5 13.02 26.23 28.73
N TRP A 6 12.94 25.37 29.72
CA TRP A 6 13.22 25.69 31.13
C TRP A 6 14.61 25.24 31.61
N ASP A 7 15.35 24.50 30.77
CA ASP A 7 16.73 24.09 31.01
C ASP A 7 17.51 23.99 29.71
N PRO A 8 18.08 25.12 29.21
CA PRO A 8 18.72 25.17 27.88
C PRO A 8 20.01 24.35 27.75
N GLU A 9 20.52 23.76 28.82
CA GLU A 9 21.65 22.83 28.76
C GLU A 9 21.24 21.47 28.16
N TRP A 10 19.96 21.12 28.24
CA TRP A 10 19.42 19.87 27.73
C TRP A 10 18.76 20.05 26.37
N ILE A 11 18.92 19.01 25.55
CA ILE A 11 18.30 18.91 24.23
C ILE A 11 17.17 17.88 24.32
N ILE A 12 15.98 18.27 23.84
CA ILE A 12 14.84 17.36 23.75
C ILE A 12 15.18 16.29 22.71
N GLU A 13 15.16 15.04 23.12
CA GLU A 13 15.19 13.90 22.25
C GLU A 13 13.75 13.58 21.81
N SER A 14 13.44 13.78 20.53
CA SER A 14 12.08 13.66 19.99
C SER A 14 11.75 12.28 19.40
N LEU A 15 12.73 11.38 19.28
CA LEU A 15 12.52 10.08 18.66
C LEU A 15 12.02 9.04 19.63
N SER A 16 12.47 9.07 20.90
CA SER A 16 12.11 8.06 21.89
C SER A 16 10.63 8.13 22.29
N ASP A 17 10.08 9.32 22.37
CA ASP A 17 8.70 9.53 22.85
C ASP A 17 7.65 9.31 21.77
N SER A 18 8.01 9.54 20.51
CA SER A 18 7.08 9.47 19.38
C SER A 18 6.87 8.08 18.79
N VAL A 19 7.64 7.08 19.20
CA VAL A 19 7.68 5.76 18.51
C VAL A 19 6.48 4.85 18.76
N ILE A 20 5.65 5.15 19.76
CA ILE A 20 4.41 4.41 20.06
C ILE A 20 3.14 5.13 19.59
N TYR A 21 3.26 6.12 18.71
CA TYR A 21 2.12 6.90 18.22
C TYR A 21 1.02 6.06 17.56
N MET A 22 1.32 4.84 17.11
CA MET A 22 0.31 3.91 16.57
C MET A 22 -0.75 3.56 17.62
N ALA A 23 -0.38 3.42 18.89
CA ALA A 23 -1.33 3.22 19.98
C ALA A 23 -2.24 4.45 20.12
N TYR A 24 -1.67 5.65 20.06
CA TYR A 24 -2.44 6.88 20.09
C TYR A 24 -3.38 7.03 18.88
N TYR A 25 -3.03 6.55 17.70
CA TYR A 25 -3.92 6.63 16.53
C TYR A 25 -5.25 5.92 16.73
N THR A 26 -5.32 4.89 17.57
CA THR A 26 -6.57 4.23 17.91
C THR A 26 -7.49 5.11 18.78
N ILE A 27 -6.93 6.15 19.40
CA ILE A 27 -7.62 7.08 20.30
C ILE A 27 -7.86 8.45 19.61
N ALA A 28 -6.92 8.87 18.75
CA ALA A 28 -6.88 10.21 18.16
C ALA A 28 -8.18 10.64 17.47
N LYS A 29 -8.87 9.72 16.78
CA LYS A 29 -10.14 10.04 16.15
C LYS A 29 -11.22 10.48 17.15
N TYR A 30 -11.25 9.87 18.34
CA TYR A 30 -12.20 10.21 19.40
C TYR A 30 -11.89 11.55 20.05
N VAL A 31 -10.63 11.98 20.01
CA VAL A 31 -10.23 13.34 20.37
C VAL A 31 -10.68 14.33 19.30
N ASN A 32 -10.48 13.99 18.02
CA ASN A 32 -10.81 14.86 16.90
C ASN A 32 -12.32 15.05 16.71
N ASP A 33 -13.12 14.02 16.89
CA ASP A 33 -14.59 14.05 16.74
C ASP A 33 -15.29 14.50 18.03
N LYS A 34 -14.55 14.85 19.09
CA LYS A 34 -15.04 15.29 20.39
C LYS A 34 -15.83 14.23 21.17
N THR A 35 -15.71 12.96 20.85
CA THR A 35 -16.17 11.85 21.71
C THR A 35 -15.44 11.87 23.05
N ILE A 36 -14.16 12.28 23.02
CA ILE A 36 -13.38 12.70 24.18
C ILE A 36 -13.49 14.23 24.24
N PRO A 37 -14.35 14.80 25.11
CA PRO A 37 -14.67 16.23 25.07
C PRO A 37 -13.51 17.10 25.55
N ASP A 38 -12.73 16.61 26.52
CA ASP A 38 -11.61 17.32 27.11
C ASP A 38 -10.44 16.36 27.33
N THR A 39 -9.31 16.67 26.71
CA THR A 39 -8.08 15.88 26.86
C THR A 39 -7.40 16.07 28.22
N GLU A 40 -7.72 17.14 28.96
CA GLU A 40 -7.17 17.38 30.31
C GLU A 40 -7.78 16.43 31.35
N THR A 41 -8.95 15.83 31.06
CA THR A 41 -9.58 14.82 31.92
C THR A 41 -9.08 13.40 31.71
N ILE A 42 -8.26 13.19 30.68
CA ILE A 42 -7.67 11.88 30.41
C ILE A 42 -6.56 11.64 31.43
N SER A 43 -6.78 10.65 32.28
CA SER A 43 -5.86 10.24 33.35
C SER A 43 -5.12 8.95 33.01
N ASP A 44 -4.18 8.55 33.86
CA ASP A 44 -3.49 7.27 33.72
C ASP A 44 -4.49 6.09 33.70
N SER A 45 -5.55 6.17 34.53
CA SER A 45 -6.61 5.14 34.57
C SER A 45 -7.33 4.95 33.24
N PHE A 46 -7.48 6.02 32.43
CA PHE A 46 -8.01 5.90 31.06
C PHE A 46 -7.09 5.07 30.16
N PHE A 47 -5.79 5.36 30.17
CA PHE A 47 -4.82 4.60 29.38
C PHE A 47 -4.65 3.17 29.89
N ASP A 48 -4.64 2.96 31.20
CA ASP A 48 -4.59 1.64 31.83
C ASP A 48 -5.77 0.79 31.39
N TYR A 49 -6.96 1.35 31.33
CA TYR A 49 -8.12 0.64 30.83
C TYR A 49 -8.06 0.40 29.32
N VAL A 50 -7.83 1.45 28.53
CA VAL A 50 -7.88 1.34 27.07
C VAL A 50 -6.78 0.41 26.52
N LEU A 51 -5.55 0.56 27.00
CA LEU A 51 -4.40 -0.17 26.48
C LEU A 51 -4.23 -1.56 27.15
N PHE A 52 -4.42 -1.64 28.47
CA PHE A 52 -4.14 -2.87 29.21
C PHE A 52 -5.39 -3.59 29.75
N GLY A 53 -6.54 -2.93 29.79
CA GLY A 53 -7.78 -3.46 30.33
C GLY A 53 -7.79 -3.53 31.85
N GLN A 54 -7.05 -2.68 32.50
CA GLN A 54 -6.99 -2.57 33.94
C GLN A 54 -8.05 -1.56 34.43
N GLY A 55 -8.70 -1.88 35.53
CA GLY A 55 -9.73 -1.03 36.10
C GLY A 55 -11.17 -1.42 35.67
N ASP A 56 -12.13 -0.69 36.25
CA ASP A 56 -13.56 -0.85 35.99
C ASP A 56 -14.03 0.15 34.91
N ALA A 57 -14.67 -0.34 33.86
CA ALA A 57 -15.09 0.50 32.71
C ALA A 57 -16.00 1.67 33.11
N GLU A 58 -16.97 1.42 34.00
CA GLU A 58 -17.93 2.46 34.41
C GLU A 58 -17.26 3.52 35.29
N ALA A 59 -16.33 3.11 36.14
CA ALA A 59 -15.58 4.04 36.99
C ALA A 59 -14.70 4.93 36.12
N VAL A 60 -13.94 4.36 35.20
CA VAL A 60 -13.05 5.11 34.29
C VAL A 60 -13.85 6.01 33.34
N ALA A 61 -15.01 5.55 32.84
CA ALA A 61 -15.88 6.36 32.00
C ALA A 61 -16.41 7.61 32.75
N ARG A 62 -16.76 7.46 34.02
CA ARG A 62 -17.19 8.60 34.88
C ARG A 62 -16.05 9.54 35.18
N GLU A 63 -14.87 9.03 35.52
CA GLU A 63 -13.69 9.83 35.84
C GLU A 63 -13.22 10.66 34.65
N SER A 64 -13.11 10.01 33.48
CA SER A 64 -12.63 10.66 32.26
C SER A 64 -13.70 11.47 31.51
N GLY A 65 -14.96 11.34 31.87
CA GLY A 65 -16.06 11.92 31.09
C GLY A 65 -16.25 11.29 29.70
N VAL A 66 -15.77 10.07 29.49
CA VAL A 66 -15.80 9.37 28.19
C VAL A 66 -16.70 8.14 28.25
N PRO A 67 -18.02 8.25 27.98
CA PRO A 67 -18.94 7.11 28.02
C PRO A 67 -18.60 5.99 27.04
N ALA A 68 -17.89 6.31 25.94
CA ALA A 68 -17.55 5.36 24.89
C ALA A 68 -16.28 4.55 25.15
N ILE A 69 -15.79 4.47 26.39
CA ILE A 69 -14.48 3.89 26.72
C ILE A 69 -14.33 2.43 26.29
N GLU A 70 -15.38 1.62 26.40
CA GLU A 70 -15.34 0.22 25.93
C GLU A 70 -15.19 0.12 24.41
N LYS A 71 -15.81 1.04 23.66
CA LYS A 71 -15.65 1.12 22.21
C LYS A 71 -14.22 1.49 21.84
N ILE A 72 -13.62 2.45 22.55
CA ILE A 72 -12.23 2.87 22.34
C ILE A 72 -11.27 1.71 22.60
N ARG A 73 -11.47 0.98 23.71
CA ARG A 73 -10.70 -0.23 24.00
C ARG A 73 -10.88 -1.32 22.94
N ALA A 74 -12.11 -1.57 22.50
CA ALA A 74 -12.38 -2.57 21.45
C ALA A 74 -11.64 -2.23 20.16
N GLU A 75 -11.54 -0.95 19.82
CA GLU A 75 -10.78 -0.49 18.67
C GLU A 75 -9.27 -0.65 18.84
N PHE A 76 -8.72 -0.31 20.02
CA PHE A 76 -7.32 -0.62 20.32
C PHE A 76 -7.04 -2.12 20.13
N LYS A 77 -7.86 -3.00 20.69
CA LYS A 77 -7.74 -4.46 20.55
C LYS A 77 -7.86 -4.95 19.11
N TYR A 78 -8.56 -4.22 18.23
CA TYR A 78 -8.66 -4.55 16.83
C TYR A 78 -7.38 -4.21 16.06
N PHE A 79 -6.74 -3.06 16.35
CA PHE A 79 -5.56 -2.60 15.66
C PHE A 79 -4.22 -3.06 16.27
N TYR A 80 -4.24 -3.56 17.50
CA TYR A 80 -3.06 -4.11 18.18
C TYR A 80 -3.18 -5.62 18.34
N PRO A 81 -2.04 -6.30 18.19
CA PRO A 81 -0.69 -5.82 17.87
C PRO A 81 -0.57 -5.24 16.45
N VAL A 82 0.41 -4.35 16.25
CA VAL A 82 0.75 -3.84 14.91
C VAL A 82 1.17 -4.99 14.01
N ASP A 83 0.44 -5.24 12.93
CA ASP A 83 0.69 -6.36 12.03
C ASP A 83 1.99 -6.20 11.26
N SER A 84 2.23 -5.00 10.69
CA SER A 84 3.46 -4.73 9.93
C SER A 84 3.83 -3.24 9.98
N ARG A 85 5.08 -2.97 10.33
CA ARG A 85 5.69 -1.64 10.28
C ARG A 85 6.67 -1.56 9.11
N HIS A 86 6.36 -0.74 8.10
CA HIS A 86 7.23 -0.51 6.96
C HIS A 86 8.04 0.76 7.16
N SER A 87 9.35 0.70 6.93
CA SER A 87 10.25 1.84 7.13
C SER A 87 11.52 1.75 6.30
N GLY A 88 12.22 2.87 6.14
CA GLY A 88 13.52 2.89 5.49
C GLY A 88 14.64 2.31 6.37
N ARG A 89 15.66 1.74 5.76
CA ARG A 89 16.80 1.13 6.46
C ARG A 89 17.62 2.12 7.31
N ASP A 90 17.56 3.40 6.99
CA ASP A 90 18.20 4.48 7.74
C ASP A 90 17.57 4.71 9.12
N LEU A 91 16.35 4.22 9.34
CA LEU A 91 15.65 4.31 10.60
C LEU A 91 15.87 3.10 11.53
N VAL A 92 16.59 2.06 11.07
CA VAL A 92 16.89 0.87 11.90
C VAL A 92 17.69 1.22 13.16
N PRO A 93 18.79 2.00 13.09
CA PRO A 93 19.62 2.28 14.27
C PRO A 93 19.03 3.31 15.24
N ASN A 94 17.91 3.91 14.92
CA ASN A 94 17.28 4.96 15.73
C ASN A 94 15.77 4.70 15.94
N HIS A 95 14.90 5.22 15.10
CA HIS A 95 13.45 5.14 15.27
C HIS A 95 12.94 3.70 15.47
N LEU A 96 13.38 2.73 14.67
CA LEU A 96 12.88 1.34 14.78
C LEU A 96 13.40 0.63 16.04
N SER A 97 14.62 0.94 16.49
CA SER A 97 15.14 0.42 17.74
C SER A 97 14.31 0.92 18.93
N PHE A 98 14.04 2.23 18.99
CA PHE A 98 13.16 2.79 20.03
C PHE A 98 11.73 2.25 19.93
N PHE A 99 11.21 2.09 18.73
CA PHE A 99 9.90 1.47 18.49
C PHE A 99 9.81 0.07 19.13
N ILE A 100 10.82 -0.79 18.91
CA ILE A 100 10.86 -2.13 19.51
C ILE A 100 10.98 -2.03 21.03
N PHE A 101 11.93 -1.26 21.53
CA PHE A 101 12.18 -1.16 22.98
C PHE A 101 10.97 -0.62 23.74
N ASN A 102 10.31 0.41 23.23
CA ASN A 102 9.13 0.97 23.89
C ASN A 102 7.94 0.00 23.86
N HIS A 103 7.71 -0.69 22.74
CA HIS A 103 6.65 -1.71 22.69
C HIS A 103 6.90 -2.85 23.67
N VAL A 104 8.15 -3.31 23.77
CA VAL A 104 8.53 -4.37 24.71
C VAL A 104 8.45 -3.93 26.18
N ALA A 105 8.76 -2.65 26.44
CA ALA A 105 8.70 -2.10 27.80
C ALA A 105 7.27 -1.83 28.28
N ILE A 106 6.37 -1.40 27.37
CA ILE A 106 5.03 -0.93 27.72
C ILE A 106 4.00 -2.06 27.61
N PHE A 107 4.08 -2.90 26.60
CA PHE A 107 3.07 -3.88 26.27
C PHE A 107 3.50 -5.32 26.57
N ASP A 108 2.53 -6.16 26.89
CA ASP A 108 2.70 -7.60 26.95
C ASP A 108 3.01 -8.18 25.57
N ARG A 109 3.61 -9.36 25.52
CA ARG A 109 4.07 -10.05 24.32
C ARG A 109 2.99 -10.18 23.24
N ASP A 110 1.74 -10.33 23.62
CA ASP A 110 0.61 -10.47 22.68
C ASP A 110 0.34 -9.19 21.89
N ASN A 111 0.78 -8.03 22.41
CA ASN A 111 0.66 -6.71 21.79
C ASN A 111 1.97 -6.21 21.14
N TRP A 112 3.04 -7.05 21.11
CA TRP A 112 4.26 -6.67 20.40
C TRP A 112 4.05 -6.66 18.89
N PRO A 113 4.70 -5.73 18.16
CA PRO A 113 4.67 -5.70 16.70
C PRO A 113 5.05 -7.04 16.09
N ARG A 114 4.27 -7.51 15.13
CA ARG A 114 4.46 -8.83 14.51
C ARG A 114 5.54 -8.84 13.44
N GLN A 115 5.66 -7.72 12.69
CA GLN A 115 6.58 -7.64 11.57
C GLN A 115 7.13 -6.23 11.42
N ILE A 116 8.42 -6.15 11.08
CA ILE A 116 9.06 -4.92 10.62
C ILE A 116 9.63 -5.18 9.23
N VAL A 117 9.19 -4.41 8.25
CA VAL A 117 9.66 -4.47 6.87
C VAL A 117 10.55 -3.28 6.59
N VAL A 118 11.77 -3.54 6.14
CA VAL A 118 12.76 -2.51 5.88
C VAL A 118 13.02 -2.40 4.39
N ASN A 119 12.84 -1.21 3.83
CA ASN A 119 13.10 -0.91 2.43
C ASN A 119 14.39 -0.11 2.24
N GLY A 120 14.96 -0.20 1.04
CA GLY A 120 16.12 0.59 0.64
C GLY A 120 15.82 2.07 0.45
N SER A 121 16.82 2.82 0.05
CA SER A 121 16.72 4.24 -0.26
C SER A 121 16.22 4.46 -1.68
N VAL A 122 15.83 5.72 -1.99
CA VAL A 122 15.49 6.12 -3.36
C VAL A 122 16.69 6.81 -4.01
N LEU A 123 17.07 6.29 -5.16
CA LEU A 123 18.08 6.88 -6.03
C LEU A 123 17.39 7.63 -7.19
N MET A 124 18.13 8.52 -7.82
CA MET A 124 17.74 9.21 -9.05
C MET A 124 18.83 9.01 -10.09
N GLU A 125 18.52 8.31 -11.18
CA GLU A 125 19.46 7.98 -12.24
C GLU A 125 20.77 7.36 -11.68
N GLY A 126 20.63 6.36 -10.77
CA GLY A 126 21.72 5.67 -10.11
C GLY A 126 22.47 6.45 -9.02
N LYS A 127 22.02 7.66 -8.68
CA LYS A 127 22.68 8.51 -7.69
C LYS A 127 21.78 8.82 -6.51
N LYS A 128 22.36 8.91 -5.31
CA LYS A 128 21.63 9.37 -4.13
C LYS A 128 21.10 10.79 -4.35
N MET A 129 19.81 11.00 -4.08
CA MET A 129 19.22 12.33 -4.14
C MET A 129 19.80 13.24 -3.06
N SER A 130 20.23 14.44 -3.47
CA SER A 130 20.74 15.45 -2.54
C SER A 130 20.50 16.86 -3.07
N LYS A 131 20.21 17.79 -2.16
CA LYS A 131 20.04 19.21 -2.51
C LYS A 131 21.29 19.80 -3.15
N SER A 132 22.47 19.40 -2.67
CA SER A 132 23.76 19.87 -3.18
C SER A 132 24.08 19.39 -4.59
N LEU A 133 23.54 18.23 -4.99
CA LEU A 133 23.70 17.69 -6.35
C LEU A 133 22.63 18.21 -7.33
N GLY A 134 21.61 18.91 -6.83
CA GLY A 134 20.52 19.40 -7.67
C GLY A 134 19.66 18.33 -8.34
N ASN A 135 19.76 17.08 -7.90
CA ASN A 135 19.08 15.92 -8.50
C ASN A 135 17.80 15.52 -7.73
N ILE A 136 17.27 16.42 -6.93
CA ILE A 136 15.99 16.20 -6.22
C ILE A 136 14.84 16.63 -7.12
N ILE A 137 13.89 15.73 -7.31
CA ILE A 137 12.62 16.04 -7.94
C ILE A 137 11.55 16.12 -6.85
N PRO A 138 10.91 17.29 -6.67
CA PRO A 138 9.78 17.40 -5.75
C PRO A 138 8.65 16.46 -6.19
N LEU A 139 8.14 15.64 -5.28
CA LEU A 139 7.09 14.64 -5.59
C LEU A 139 5.88 15.26 -6.31
N ARG A 140 5.45 16.45 -5.88
CA ARG A 140 4.34 17.17 -6.51
C ARG A 140 4.61 17.52 -7.97
N ALA A 141 5.84 17.88 -8.32
CA ALA A 141 6.23 18.17 -9.71
C ALA A 141 6.22 16.88 -10.54
N ALA A 142 6.81 15.80 -10.02
CA ALA A 142 6.81 14.50 -10.68
C ALA A 142 5.39 13.97 -10.93
N ILE A 143 4.48 14.07 -9.96
CA ILE A 143 3.08 13.68 -10.13
C ILE A 143 2.36 14.51 -11.19
N ARG A 144 2.60 15.82 -11.24
CA ARG A 144 1.98 16.70 -12.27
C ARG A 144 2.43 16.35 -13.68
N GLU A 145 3.68 15.94 -13.85
CA GLU A 145 4.26 15.65 -15.16
C GLU A 145 3.94 14.22 -15.64
N HIS A 146 4.01 13.25 -14.72
CA HIS A 146 3.92 11.84 -15.10
C HIS A 146 2.64 11.14 -14.63
N GLY A 147 1.91 11.70 -13.68
CA GLY A 147 0.76 11.08 -13.03
C GLY A 147 1.17 10.25 -11.79
N ALA A 148 0.28 10.14 -10.83
CA ALA A 148 0.54 9.46 -9.55
C ALA A 148 0.83 7.97 -9.74
N ASP A 149 0.01 7.26 -10.53
CA ASP A 149 0.17 5.82 -10.77
C ASP A 149 1.47 5.49 -11.49
N THR A 150 1.87 6.34 -12.45
CA THR A 150 3.15 6.19 -13.15
C THR A 150 4.32 6.27 -12.18
N ILE A 151 4.33 7.27 -11.29
CA ILE A 151 5.40 7.43 -10.29
C ILE A 151 5.43 6.25 -9.32
N ARG A 152 4.26 5.85 -8.80
CA ARG A 152 4.15 4.69 -7.89
C ARG A 152 4.74 3.43 -8.52
N LEU A 153 4.31 3.10 -9.72
CA LEU A 153 4.78 1.92 -10.43
C LEU A 153 6.26 2.02 -10.81
N ALA A 154 6.75 3.18 -11.29
CA ALA A 154 8.16 3.36 -11.64
C ALA A 154 9.08 3.11 -10.46
N MET A 155 8.66 3.50 -9.25
CA MET A 155 9.39 3.21 -8.02
C MET A 155 9.34 1.71 -7.68
N LEU A 156 8.15 1.10 -7.70
CA LEU A 156 7.93 -0.27 -7.25
C LEU A 156 8.52 -1.32 -8.21
N VAL A 157 8.65 -1.04 -9.51
CA VAL A 157 9.28 -1.96 -10.47
C VAL A 157 10.80 -1.93 -10.43
N SER A 158 11.40 -0.91 -9.82
CA SER A 158 12.85 -0.71 -9.84
C SER A 158 13.61 -1.56 -8.82
N ALA A 159 12.95 -1.98 -7.72
CA ALA A 159 13.63 -2.68 -6.63
C ALA A 159 12.68 -3.60 -5.84
N GLU A 160 13.24 -4.67 -5.30
CA GLU A 160 12.63 -5.42 -4.19
C GLU A 160 13.01 -4.80 -2.84
N ILE A 161 12.36 -5.24 -1.76
CA ILE A 161 12.28 -4.59 -0.44
C ILE A 161 13.59 -3.96 0.06
N LEU A 162 14.69 -4.73 0.15
CA LEU A 162 15.95 -4.23 0.71
C LEU A 162 16.85 -3.51 -0.32
N GLN A 163 16.48 -3.54 -1.59
CA GLN A 163 17.22 -2.88 -2.65
C GLN A 163 16.89 -1.40 -2.70
N ASP A 164 17.84 -0.59 -3.14
CA ASP A 164 17.58 0.82 -3.42
C ASP A 164 16.73 0.94 -4.68
N ALA A 165 15.61 1.65 -4.56
CA ALA A 165 14.75 1.93 -5.70
C ALA A 165 15.36 3.05 -6.54
N ASP A 166 15.59 2.80 -7.83
CA ASP A 166 16.14 3.81 -8.75
C ASP A 166 15.05 4.38 -9.64
N PHE A 167 14.73 5.64 -9.42
CA PHE A 167 13.81 6.34 -10.30
C PHE A 167 14.54 6.82 -11.55
N SER A 168 14.01 6.45 -12.72
CA SER A 168 14.46 6.99 -14.01
C SER A 168 13.28 7.48 -14.85
N PHE A 169 13.51 8.52 -15.64
CA PHE A 169 12.49 9.03 -16.55
C PHE A 169 12.12 8.04 -17.66
N ASP A 170 13.07 7.21 -18.09
CA ASP A 170 12.81 6.16 -19.08
C ASP A 170 11.86 5.11 -18.54
N THR A 171 12.07 4.65 -17.30
CA THR A 171 11.15 3.74 -16.62
C THR A 171 9.75 4.36 -16.49
N ALA A 172 9.68 5.63 -16.08
CA ALA A 172 8.40 6.34 -15.95
C ALA A 172 7.66 6.43 -17.29
N ARG A 173 8.36 6.76 -18.39
CA ARG A 173 7.77 6.77 -19.73
C ARG A 173 7.25 5.41 -20.18
N GLY A 174 8.02 4.34 -19.92
CA GLY A 174 7.61 2.98 -20.21
C GLY A 174 6.37 2.55 -19.45
N ILE A 175 6.30 2.85 -18.17
CA ILE A 175 5.12 2.59 -17.32
C ILE A 175 3.90 3.39 -17.82
N LYS A 176 4.07 4.69 -18.11
CA LYS A 176 2.98 5.53 -18.64
C LYS A 176 2.39 4.95 -19.93
N SER A 177 3.24 4.46 -20.84
CA SER A 177 2.78 3.78 -22.06
C SER A 177 1.99 2.49 -21.76
N LYS A 178 2.42 1.70 -20.77
CA LYS A 178 1.69 0.50 -20.36
C LYS A 178 0.31 0.80 -19.77
N LEU A 179 0.23 1.82 -18.91
CA LEU A 179 -1.05 2.26 -18.35
C LEU A 179 -2.00 2.80 -19.44
N ALA A 180 -1.48 3.55 -20.41
CA ALA A 180 -2.25 3.97 -21.57
C ALA A 180 -2.80 2.76 -22.35
N GLY A 181 -2.00 1.73 -22.55
CA GLY A 181 -2.45 0.48 -23.20
C GLY A 181 -3.56 -0.24 -22.44
N VAL A 182 -3.56 -0.19 -21.11
CA VAL A 182 -4.66 -0.73 -20.28
C VAL A 182 -5.96 0.05 -20.52
N LEU A 183 -5.90 1.38 -20.53
CA LEU A 183 -7.05 2.25 -20.80
C LEU A 183 -7.59 2.05 -22.22
N GLU A 184 -6.71 1.99 -23.22
CA GLU A 184 -7.10 1.73 -24.61
C GLU A 184 -7.79 0.36 -24.78
N MET A 185 -7.28 -0.66 -24.09
CA MET A 185 -7.91 -1.99 -24.14
C MET A 185 -9.26 -1.99 -23.43
N ALA A 186 -9.40 -1.28 -22.30
CA ALA A 186 -10.66 -1.12 -21.60
C ALA A 186 -11.72 -0.45 -22.48
N GLU A 187 -11.36 0.64 -23.14
CA GLU A 187 -12.25 1.34 -24.07
C GLU A 187 -12.69 0.44 -25.25
N ARG A 188 -11.77 -0.38 -25.77
CA ARG A 188 -12.08 -1.32 -26.84
C ARG A 188 -13.13 -2.35 -26.45
N VAL A 189 -13.15 -2.78 -25.20
CA VAL A 189 -14.00 -3.91 -24.74
C VAL A 189 -15.19 -3.48 -23.87
N LYS A 190 -15.36 -2.19 -23.59
CA LYS A 190 -16.40 -1.70 -22.67
C LYS A 190 -17.81 -2.18 -23.00
N ASP A 191 -18.17 -2.17 -24.29
CA ASP A 191 -19.49 -2.56 -24.77
C ASP A 191 -19.60 -4.07 -25.09
N ALA A 192 -18.55 -4.84 -24.81
CA ALA A 192 -18.58 -6.27 -25.07
C ALA A 192 -19.58 -6.99 -24.17
N ALA A 193 -20.55 -7.67 -24.78
CA ALA A 193 -21.49 -8.53 -24.07
C ALA A 193 -20.81 -9.85 -23.65
N ALA A 194 -21.33 -10.48 -22.59
CA ALA A 194 -20.94 -11.83 -22.23
C ALA A 194 -21.24 -12.79 -23.38
N ALA A 195 -20.24 -13.52 -23.84
CA ALA A 195 -20.43 -14.53 -24.87
C ALA A 195 -20.96 -15.84 -24.26
N HIS A 196 -21.77 -16.57 -25.03
CA HIS A 196 -22.15 -17.91 -24.63
C HIS A 196 -20.93 -18.85 -24.68
N ALA A 197 -20.78 -19.71 -23.67
CA ALA A 197 -19.66 -20.64 -23.52
C ALA A 197 -19.47 -21.55 -24.75
N GLN A 198 -20.53 -21.82 -25.50
CA GLN A 198 -20.49 -22.64 -26.76
C GLN A 198 -19.70 -21.98 -27.89
N ALA A 199 -19.46 -20.65 -27.84
CA ALA A 199 -18.67 -19.94 -28.85
C ALA A 199 -17.17 -19.92 -28.53
N GLU A 200 -16.75 -20.37 -27.34
CA GLU A 200 -15.36 -20.37 -26.91
C GLU A 200 -14.54 -21.44 -27.62
N GLN A 201 -13.33 -21.07 -28.04
CA GLN A 201 -12.34 -21.98 -28.58
C GLN A 201 -11.21 -22.24 -27.55
N VAL A 202 -10.29 -23.13 -27.93
CA VAL A 202 -9.20 -23.56 -27.05
C VAL A 202 -8.32 -22.39 -26.56
N GLU A 203 -8.06 -21.41 -27.42
CA GLU A 203 -7.27 -20.22 -27.07
C GLU A 203 -7.99 -19.31 -26.08
N ASP A 204 -9.33 -19.22 -26.14
CA ASP A 204 -10.12 -18.40 -25.19
C ASP A 204 -10.03 -19.03 -23.78
N ARG A 205 -10.20 -20.37 -23.69
CA ARG A 205 -10.00 -21.12 -22.43
C ARG A 205 -8.56 -21.08 -21.96
N TRP A 206 -7.58 -21.06 -22.86
CA TRP A 206 -6.18 -20.91 -22.51
C TRP A 206 -5.93 -19.55 -21.84
N LEU A 207 -6.45 -18.46 -22.43
CA LEU A 207 -6.32 -17.12 -21.83
C LEU A 207 -6.96 -17.08 -20.45
N ALA A 208 -8.18 -17.62 -20.28
CA ALA A 208 -8.84 -17.70 -18.98
C ALA A 208 -7.98 -18.47 -17.93
N SER A 209 -7.39 -19.58 -18.32
CA SER A 209 -6.46 -20.34 -17.46
C SER A 209 -5.22 -19.53 -17.09
N ARG A 210 -4.67 -18.73 -18.03
CA ARG A 210 -3.53 -17.84 -17.76
C ARG A 210 -3.90 -16.75 -16.76
N LEU A 211 -5.08 -16.14 -16.86
CA LEU A 211 -5.58 -15.15 -15.92
C LEU A 211 -5.64 -15.70 -14.48
N VAL A 212 -6.24 -16.88 -14.30
CA VAL A 212 -6.32 -17.53 -12.98
C VAL A 212 -4.93 -17.81 -12.42
N ARG A 213 -4.01 -18.31 -13.24
CA ARG A 213 -2.63 -18.56 -12.81
C ARG A 213 -1.91 -17.27 -12.42
N THR A 214 -2.03 -16.22 -13.22
CA THR A 214 -1.41 -14.93 -12.96
C THR A 214 -1.95 -14.30 -11.66
N ALA A 215 -3.26 -14.41 -11.43
CA ALA A 215 -3.87 -13.92 -10.18
C ALA A 215 -3.31 -14.66 -8.96
N ALA A 216 -3.19 -15.99 -9.02
CA ALA A 216 -2.60 -16.78 -7.95
C ALA A 216 -1.12 -16.43 -7.70
N GLN A 217 -0.32 -16.29 -8.75
CA GLN A 217 1.09 -15.89 -8.64
C GLN A 217 1.25 -14.47 -8.08
N THR A 218 0.38 -13.54 -8.50
CA THR A 218 0.37 -12.17 -7.98
C THR A 218 0.03 -12.15 -6.50
N ALA A 219 -1.00 -12.89 -6.07
CA ALA A 219 -1.37 -13.02 -4.66
C ALA A 219 -0.22 -13.61 -3.83
N GLU A 220 0.39 -14.71 -4.28
CA GLU A 220 1.53 -15.31 -3.61
C GLU A 220 2.73 -14.35 -3.47
N SER A 221 3.02 -13.59 -4.53
CA SER A 221 4.10 -12.59 -4.50
C SER A 221 3.77 -11.47 -3.51
N MET A 222 2.51 -11.02 -3.44
CA MET A 222 2.07 -10.00 -2.49
C MET A 222 2.13 -10.50 -1.04
N ASP A 223 1.71 -11.72 -0.76
CA ASP A 223 1.78 -12.32 0.58
C ASP A 223 3.23 -12.41 1.10
N ARG A 224 4.17 -12.54 0.16
CA ARG A 224 5.62 -12.56 0.46
C ARG A 224 6.27 -11.18 0.36
N LEU A 225 5.50 -10.11 0.17
CA LEU A 225 5.98 -8.74 -0.05
C LEU A 225 6.93 -8.58 -1.25
N ARG A 226 6.83 -9.46 -2.25
CA ARG A 226 7.59 -9.38 -3.50
C ARG A 226 6.85 -8.51 -4.51
N VAL A 227 6.80 -7.21 -4.20
CA VAL A 227 5.97 -6.23 -4.92
C VAL A 227 6.38 -6.09 -6.38
N ARG A 228 7.69 -6.02 -6.66
CA ARG A 228 8.21 -5.97 -8.03
C ARG A 228 7.82 -7.19 -8.85
N GLU A 229 7.92 -8.38 -8.26
CA GLU A 229 7.52 -9.64 -8.90
C GLU A 229 6.02 -9.65 -9.21
N ALA A 230 5.18 -9.21 -8.28
CA ALA A 230 3.73 -9.08 -8.49
C ALA A 230 3.42 -8.15 -9.68
N ILE A 231 4.04 -6.98 -9.74
CA ILE A 231 3.86 -6.03 -10.86
C ILE A 231 4.36 -6.63 -12.16
N HIS A 232 5.46 -7.39 -12.14
CA HIS A 232 5.96 -8.08 -13.33
C HIS A 232 4.93 -9.07 -13.90
N HIS A 233 4.25 -9.84 -13.05
CA HIS A 233 3.18 -10.73 -13.49
C HIS A 233 2.05 -9.96 -14.18
N ILE A 234 1.64 -8.81 -13.65
CA ILE A 234 0.50 -8.02 -14.13
C ILE A 234 0.79 -7.26 -15.41
N LEU A 235 1.95 -6.60 -15.51
CA LEU A 235 2.25 -5.65 -16.58
C LEU A 235 3.17 -6.22 -17.69
N TYR A 236 3.87 -7.32 -17.43
CA TYR A 236 4.83 -7.86 -18.39
C TYR A 236 4.47 -9.29 -18.82
N ALA A 237 4.32 -10.20 -17.89
CA ALA A 237 4.00 -11.59 -18.23
C ALA A 237 2.60 -11.71 -18.86
N LEU A 238 1.61 -11.05 -18.26
CA LEU A 238 0.24 -11.06 -18.77
C LEU A 238 0.11 -10.39 -20.14
N GLU A 239 0.91 -9.35 -20.42
CA GLU A 239 0.98 -8.72 -21.75
C GLU A 239 1.54 -9.68 -22.80
N GLN A 240 2.56 -10.48 -22.47
CA GLN A 240 3.09 -11.51 -23.37
C GLN A 240 2.03 -12.58 -23.69
N ASP A 241 1.24 -12.98 -22.70
CA ASP A 241 0.12 -13.89 -22.88
C ASP A 241 -0.95 -13.29 -23.83
N LEU A 242 -1.27 -11.99 -23.63
CA LEU A 242 -2.20 -11.26 -24.50
C LEU A 242 -1.70 -11.19 -25.95
N GLN A 243 -0.41 -10.89 -26.16
CA GLN A 243 0.19 -10.83 -27.49
C GLN A 243 0.17 -12.20 -28.17
N TRP A 244 0.38 -13.28 -27.42
CA TRP A 244 0.27 -14.64 -27.96
C TRP A 244 -1.18 -14.95 -28.36
N TYR A 245 -2.14 -14.62 -27.51
CA TYR A 245 -3.57 -14.78 -27.76
C TYR A 245 -4.02 -13.99 -28.98
N ASP A 246 -3.68 -12.71 -29.08
CA ASP A 246 -4.05 -11.83 -30.20
C ASP A 246 -3.54 -12.39 -31.55
N ARG A 247 -2.28 -12.85 -31.59
CA ARG A 247 -1.76 -13.51 -32.81
C ARG A 247 -2.57 -14.73 -33.22
N ARG A 248 -3.05 -15.53 -32.28
CA ARG A 248 -3.83 -16.75 -32.56
C ARG A 248 -5.24 -16.43 -33.06
N VAL A 249 -5.91 -15.49 -32.43
CA VAL A 249 -7.27 -15.11 -32.83
C VAL A 249 -7.27 -14.41 -34.20
N ARG A 250 -6.27 -13.54 -34.47
CA ARG A 250 -6.09 -12.91 -35.80
C ARG A 250 -5.80 -13.92 -36.89
N ALA A 251 -4.95 -14.90 -36.65
CA ALA A 251 -4.65 -15.96 -37.62
C ALA A 251 -5.89 -16.74 -37.99
N LYS A 252 -6.95 -16.71 -37.20
CA LYS A 252 -8.25 -17.36 -37.44
C LYS A 252 -9.34 -16.40 -37.91
N GLY A 253 -9.04 -15.09 -38.07
CA GLY A 253 -10.00 -14.05 -38.43
C GLY A 253 -11.09 -13.84 -37.37
N ARG A 254 -10.76 -14.07 -36.07
CA ARG A 254 -11.72 -14.02 -34.98
C ARG A 254 -11.59 -12.76 -34.08
N GLU A 255 -10.69 -11.85 -34.37
CA GLU A 255 -10.30 -10.72 -33.50
C GLU A 255 -11.47 -9.82 -33.03
N ASN A 256 -12.59 -9.84 -33.78
CA ASN A 256 -13.80 -9.09 -33.45
C ASN A 256 -14.99 -10.01 -33.11
N SER A 257 -14.76 -11.32 -32.91
CA SER A 257 -15.85 -12.22 -32.52
C SER A 257 -16.33 -11.93 -31.08
N PRO A 258 -17.62 -12.13 -30.79
CA PRO A 258 -18.16 -11.92 -29.45
C PRO A 258 -17.42 -12.69 -28.34
N ALA A 259 -16.98 -13.93 -28.64
CA ALA A 259 -16.23 -14.75 -27.71
C ALA A 259 -14.86 -14.13 -27.37
N VAL A 260 -14.14 -13.64 -28.39
CA VAL A 260 -12.84 -12.94 -28.19
C VAL A 260 -13.03 -11.64 -27.43
N MET A 261 -14.04 -10.84 -27.78
CA MET A 261 -14.32 -9.58 -27.08
C MET A 261 -14.69 -9.82 -25.62
N SER A 262 -15.46 -10.86 -25.32
CA SER A 262 -15.77 -11.27 -23.94
C SER A 262 -14.50 -11.73 -23.18
N ALA A 263 -13.64 -12.53 -23.81
CA ALA A 263 -12.38 -12.97 -23.21
C ALA A 263 -11.43 -11.79 -22.91
N LEU A 264 -11.36 -10.81 -23.81
CA LEU A 264 -10.58 -9.59 -23.60
C LEU A 264 -11.17 -8.71 -22.50
N LYS A 265 -12.49 -8.65 -22.34
CA LYS A 265 -13.15 -7.95 -21.22
C LYS A 265 -12.77 -8.58 -19.87
N GLU A 266 -12.79 -9.91 -19.78
CA GLU A 266 -12.34 -10.62 -18.57
C GLU A 266 -10.83 -10.43 -18.33
N TYR A 267 -10.02 -10.35 -19.40
CA TYR A 267 -8.61 -10.00 -19.29
C TYR A 267 -8.42 -8.62 -18.63
N VAL A 268 -9.09 -7.59 -19.14
CA VAL A 268 -9.01 -6.21 -18.58
C VAL A 268 -9.47 -6.20 -17.13
N ARG A 269 -10.61 -6.84 -16.85
CA ARG A 269 -11.16 -6.92 -15.50
C ARG A 269 -10.16 -7.54 -14.50
N ALA A 270 -9.59 -8.69 -14.85
CA ALA A 270 -8.61 -9.37 -14.00
C ALA A 270 -7.33 -8.54 -13.82
N GLN A 271 -6.82 -7.93 -14.92
CA GLN A 271 -5.64 -7.08 -14.87
C GLN A 271 -5.84 -5.88 -13.95
N VAL A 272 -6.99 -5.20 -14.05
CA VAL A 272 -7.31 -4.00 -13.27
C VAL A 272 -7.47 -4.33 -11.79
N GLN A 273 -8.13 -5.43 -11.46
CA GLN A 273 -8.24 -5.90 -10.07
C GLN A 273 -6.88 -6.17 -9.43
N MET A 274 -5.97 -6.83 -10.17
CA MET A 274 -4.61 -7.07 -9.69
C MET A 274 -3.77 -5.78 -9.64
N LEU A 275 -4.05 -4.82 -10.51
CA LEU A 275 -3.32 -3.55 -10.62
C LEU A 275 -3.75 -2.52 -9.56
N ALA A 276 -4.97 -2.60 -9.03
CA ALA A 276 -5.56 -1.63 -8.11
C ALA A 276 -4.66 -1.25 -6.91
N PRO A 277 -3.96 -2.16 -6.22
CA PRO A 277 -3.07 -1.79 -5.11
C PRO A 277 -1.89 -0.90 -5.54
N PHE A 278 -1.49 -0.96 -6.80
CA PHE A 278 -0.30 -0.28 -7.34
C PHE A 278 -0.64 0.99 -8.11
N ALA A 279 -1.71 0.97 -8.89
CA ALA A 279 -2.18 2.04 -9.76
C ALA A 279 -3.69 2.28 -9.56
N PRO A 280 -4.10 2.79 -8.37
CA PRO A 280 -5.51 2.90 -8.02
C PRO A 280 -6.30 3.84 -8.94
N PHE A 281 -5.73 4.95 -9.39
CA PHE A 281 -6.45 5.89 -10.25
C PHE A 281 -6.76 5.29 -11.62
N THR A 282 -5.79 4.60 -12.23
CA THR A 282 -6.01 3.90 -13.50
C THR A 282 -7.01 2.74 -13.32
N ALA A 283 -6.93 2.05 -12.20
CA ALA A 283 -7.82 0.94 -11.92
C ALA A 283 -9.27 1.38 -11.74
N GLU A 284 -9.52 2.46 -11.00
CA GLU A 284 -10.86 3.04 -10.82
C GLU A 284 -11.43 3.57 -12.14
N GLU A 285 -10.65 4.30 -12.92
CA GLU A 285 -11.07 4.82 -14.23
C GLU A 285 -11.55 3.71 -15.19
N VAL A 286 -10.93 2.55 -15.14
CA VAL A 286 -11.34 1.39 -15.96
C VAL A 286 -12.54 0.65 -15.36
N TRP A 287 -12.68 0.69 -14.03
CA TRP A 287 -13.75 -0.04 -13.33
C TRP A 287 -15.13 0.63 -13.48
N GLU A 288 -15.17 1.97 -13.51
CA GLU A 288 -16.37 2.77 -13.78
C GLU A 288 -16.85 2.61 -15.24
#